data_80e6999124ba9465f17d1c7185cf62dd
#
_entry.id   80e6999124ba9465f17d1c7185cf62dd
#
_cell.length_a   1.000
_cell.length_b   1.000
_cell.length_c   1.000
_cell.angle_alpha   90.00
_cell.angle_beta   90.00
_cell.angle_gamma   90.00
#
_symmetry.space_group_name_H-M   'P 1'
#
loop_
_entity.id
_entity.type
_entity.pdbx_description
1 polymer ?
#
loop_
_entity_poly.entity_id
_entity_poly.type
_entity_poly.pdbx_seq_one_letter_code
_entity_poly.pdbx_strand_id
1 'polypeptide(L)'
;MAHHSRVGCLTVDRLRPVSRPLGFDPIEEAHRQWVDHGWNEAADGMAAVTSVVRAEQLFRTRIDALLAPFELTFARFEVLTLLSFTREGRLPLGKIGVRLQVHPASVTNAVDRLEAQGFVVREAHPTDRRATLAVLTTDGRRVAKRAGKVLNDEVFSIMPLSDREVRQLFTLLRKLRAAAGDFDG
;
A
#
# COMPACT_ATOMS: atom_id res chain seq x y z
N MET A 1 -11.82 -34.97 20.16
CA MET A 1 -11.64 -35.24 18.71
C MET A 1 -11.25 -33.96 18.01
N ALA A 2 -10.01 -33.93 17.54
CA ALA A 2 -9.36 -32.71 17.09
C ALA A 2 -9.73 -32.37 15.64
N HIS A 3 -10.20 -31.12 15.42
CA HIS A 3 -10.19 -30.48 14.12
C HIS A 3 -8.96 -29.57 14.08
N HIS A 4 -7.81 -30.09 13.69
CA HIS A 4 -6.65 -29.29 13.30
C HIS A 4 -6.69 -29.10 11.77
N SER A 5 -6.95 -27.93 11.43
CA SER A 5 -7.15 -27.19 10.21
C SER A 5 -6.00 -27.25 9.22
N ARG A 6 -6.34 -27.52 7.99
CA ARG A 6 -5.51 -27.28 6.80
C ARG A 6 -5.56 -25.79 6.41
N VAL A 7 -4.89 -24.92 7.14
CA VAL A 7 -4.82 -23.49 6.81
C VAL A 7 -3.48 -23.09 6.15
N GLY A 8 -2.46 -23.98 6.17
CA GLY A 8 -1.09 -23.62 5.80
C GLY A 8 -0.73 -23.61 4.31
N CYS A 9 -1.54 -24.13 3.39
CA CYS A 9 -1.10 -24.36 2.00
C CYS A 9 -1.65 -23.37 0.97
N LEU A 10 -2.70 -22.60 1.27
CA LEU A 10 -3.35 -21.71 0.31
C LEU A 10 -2.82 -20.27 0.31
N THR A 11 -2.08 -19.89 1.33
CA THR A 11 -1.67 -18.48 1.57
C THR A 11 -0.46 -18.07 0.74
N VAL A 12 0.47 -18.99 0.48
CA VAL A 12 1.75 -18.69 -0.20
C VAL A 12 1.57 -18.50 -1.71
N ASP A 13 0.58 -19.13 -2.31
CA ASP A 13 0.32 -19.07 -3.76
C ASP A 13 -0.18 -17.69 -4.24
N ARG A 14 -0.72 -16.89 -3.34
CA ARG A 14 -1.38 -15.60 -3.65
C ARG A 14 -0.43 -14.42 -3.81
N LEU A 15 0.81 -14.53 -3.32
CA LEU A 15 1.87 -13.52 -3.53
C LEU A 15 2.88 -13.90 -4.62
N ARG A 16 2.58 -14.93 -5.42
CA ARG A 16 3.52 -15.40 -6.44
C ARG A 16 3.86 -14.31 -7.44
N PRO A 17 5.16 -14.10 -7.72
CA PRO A 17 5.59 -13.24 -8.81
C PRO A 17 5.15 -13.80 -10.16
N VAL A 18 5.02 -12.94 -11.15
CA VAL A 18 4.68 -13.29 -12.55
C VAL A 18 5.77 -14.18 -13.18
N SER A 19 6.98 -14.20 -12.64
CA SER A 19 8.14 -14.97 -13.10
C SER A 19 8.31 -16.28 -12.32
N ARG A 20 8.90 -17.28 -12.98
CA ARG A 20 9.27 -18.57 -12.33
C ARG A 20 10.17 -18.29 -11.11
N PRO A 21 9.90 -18.92 -9.94
CA PRO A 21 10.76 -18.78 -8.78
C PRO A 21 12.20 -19.21 -9.09
N LEU A 22 13.17 -18.46 -8.58
CA LEU A 22 14.58 -18.85 -8.61
C LEU A 22 14.81 -19.96 -7.58
N GLY A 23 15.83 -20.79 -7.81
CA GLY A 23 16.21 -21.85 -6.88
C GLY A 23 17.01 -21.35 -5.66
N PHE A 24 17.21 -20.05 -5.52
CA PHE A 24 17.97 -19.40 -4.44
C PHE A 24 17.41 -18.00 -4.17
N ASP A 25 17.73 -17.42 -3.03
CA ASP A 25 17.41 -16.02 -2.72
C ASP A 25 18.50 -15.09 -3.30
N PRO A 26 18.18 -14.23 -4.31
CA PRO A 26 19.15 -13.32 -4.90
C PRO A 26 19.69 -12.25 -3.92
N ILE A 27 18.92 -11.92 -2.89
CA ILE A 27 19.33 -10.91 -1.89
C ILE A 27 20.33 -11.53 -0.91
N GLU A 28 20.08 -12.76 -0.50
CA GLU A 28 21.03 -13.52 0.32
C GLU A 28 22.33 -13.78 -0.44
N GLU A 29 22.26 -14.07 -1.73
CA GLU A 29 23.46 -14.19 -2.58
C GLU A 29 24.21 -12.86 -2.69
N ALA A 30 23.52 -11.77 -2.92
CA ALA A 30 24.11 -10.44 -2.94
C ALA A 30 24.79 -10.11 -1.58
N HIS A 31 24.16 -10.45 -0.45
CA HIS A 31 24.75 -10.27 0.88
C HIS A 31 26.10 -10.98 1.00
N ARG A 32 26.20 -12.26 0.57
CA ARG A 32 27.46 -13.01 0.58
C ARG A 32 28.52 -12.32 -0.27
N GLN A 33 28.16 -11.86 -1.46
CA GLN A 33 29.09 -11.14 -2.34
C GLN A 33 29.59 -9.82 -1.74
N TRP A 34 28.75 -9.08 -0.99
CA TRP A 34 29.17 -7.89 -0.24
C TRP A 34 30.22 -8.22 0.80
N VAL A 35 30.00 -9.29 1.56
CA VAL A 35 30.97 -9.81 2.54
C VAL A 35 32.26 -10.21 1.87
N ASP A 36 32.24 -10.98 0.79
CA ASP A 36 33.38 -11.45 0.04
C ASP A 36 34.24 -10.31 -0.56
N HIS A 37 33.58 -9.18 -0.89
CA HIS A 37 34.23 -7.95 -1.36
C HIS A 37 34.80 -7.07 -0.22
N GLY A 38 34.65 -7.49 1.04
CA GLY A 38 35.14 -6.74 2.20
C GLY A 38 34.18 -5.63 2.68
N TRP A 39 32.95 -5.58 2.21
CA TRP A 39 31.92 -4.57 2.60
C TRP A 39 31.02 -5.09 3.74
N ASN A 40 31.60 -5.74 4.71
CA ASN A 40 30.90 -6.42 5.82
C ASN A 40 29.95 -5.49 6.58
N GLU A 41 30.41 -4.25 6.89
CA GLU A 41 29.59 -3.27 7.64
C GLU A 41 28.34 -2.80 6.91
N ALA A 42 28.32 -2.91 5.57
CA ALA A 42 27.20 -2.49 4.74
C ALA A 42 26.29 -3.66 4.31
N ALA A 43 26.74 -4.90 4.44
CA ALA A 43 26.05 -6.07 3.88
C ALA A 43 24.63 -6.24 4.42
N ASP A 44 24.42 -6.16 5.74
CA ASP A 44 23.11 -6.27 6.38
C ASP A 44 22.19 -5.11 5.98
N GLY A 45 22.72 -3.89 5.93
CA GLY A 45 21.98 -2.71 5.49
C GLY A 45 21.51 -2.82 4.03
N MET A 46 22.41 -3.28 3.15
CA MET A 46 22.08 -3.53 1.74
C MET A 46 20.97 -4.58 1.62
N ALA A 47 21.09 -5.71 2.30
CA ALA A 47 20.08 -6.77 2.25
C ALA A 47 18.72 -6.30 2.77
N ALA A 48 18.70 -5.54 3.87
CA ALA A 48 17.46 -4.97 4.43
C ALA A 48 16.80 -4.00 3.46
N VAL A 49 17.54 -3.03 2.90
CA VAL A 49 17.01 -2.06 1.93
C VAL A 49 16.46 -2.75 0.68
N THR A 50 17.24 -3.67 0.11
CA THR A 50 16.86 -4.40 -1.11
C THR A 50 15.62 -5.28 -0.85
N SER A 51 15.51 -5.91 0.33
CA SER A 51 14.34 -6.68 0.73
C SER A 51 13.07 -5.82 0.82
N VAL A 52 13.15 -4.61 1.39
CA VAL A 52 12.03 -3.68 1.45
C VAL A 52 11.57 -3.27 0.05
N VAL A 53 12.52 -2.89 -0.83
CA VAL A 53 12.22 -2.53 -2.23
C VAL A 53 11.58 -3.71 -2.97
N ARG A 54 12.09 -4.93 -2.77
CA ARG A 54 11.52 -6.11 -3.41
C ARG A 54 10.12 -6.46 -2.88
N ALA A 55 9.93 -6.37 -1.59
CA ALA A 55 8.61 -6.59 -0.97
C ALA A 55 7.58 -5.57 -1.47
N GLU A 56 7.94 -4.29 -1.60
CA GLU A 56 7.10 -3.24 -2.18
C GLU A 56 6.63 -3.62 -3.59
N GLN A 57 7.53 -4.05 -4.46
CA GLN A 57 7.21 -4.46 -5.83
C GLN A 57 6.22 -5.64 -5.88
N LEU A 58 6.40 -6.64 -5.00
CA LEU A 58 5.52 -7.80 -4.91
C LEU A 58 4.11 -7.39 -4.46
N PHE A 59 4.01 -6.59 -3.41
CA PHE A 59 2.74 -6.07 -2.92
C PHE A 59 2.04 -5.21 -3.97
N ARG A 60 2.76 -4.28 -4.58
CA ARG A 60 2.21 -3.41 -5.63
C ARG A 60 1.63 -4.21 -6.79
N THR A 61 2.40 -5.18 -7.33
CA THR A 61 1.94 -6.04 -8.42
C THR A 61 0.65 -6.78 -8.03
N ARG A 62 0.59 -7.34 -6.83
CA ARG A 62 -0.60 -8.05 -6.36
C ARG A 62 -1.79 -7.13 -6.15
N ILE A 63 -1.58 -5.99 -5.51
CA ILE A 63 -2.63 -5.00 -5.24
C ILE A 63 -3.20 -4.46 -6.55
N ASP A 64 -2.35 -4.09 -7.50
CA ASP A 64 -2.79 -3.55 -8.80
C ASP A 64 -3.59 -4.60 -9.59
N ALA A 65 -3.19 -5.87 -9.57
CA ALA A 65 -3.96 -6.95 -10.20
C ALA A 65 -5.35 -7.12 -9.57
N LEU A 66 -5.48 -6.99 -8.25
CA LEU A 66 -6.76 -7.09 -7.53
C LEU A 66 -7.65 -5.85 -7.73
N LEU A 67 -7.05 -4.69 -7.95
CA LEU A 67 -7.77 -3.43 -8.18
C LEU A 67 -8.16 -3.22 -9.65
N ALA A 68 -7.52 -3.91 -10.59
CA ALA A 68 -7.81 -3.79 -12.03
C ALA A 68 -9.29 -3.98 -12.39
N PRO A 69 -10.05 -4.96 -11.82
CA PRO A 69 -11.50 -5.11 -12.11
C PRO A 69 -12.35 -3.93 -11.64
N PHE A 70 -11.83 -3.05 -10.78
CA PHE A 70 -12.47 -1.82 -10.33
C PHE A 70 -11.99 -0.58 -11.11
N GLU A 71 -11.09 -0.77 -12.09
CA GLU A 71 -10.41 0.29 -12.82
C GLU A 71 -9.66 1.26 -11.90
N LEU A 72 -9.15 0.77 -10.76
CA LEU A 72 -8.40 1.53 -9.77
C LEU A 72 -6.92 1.17 -9.79
N THR A 73 -6.07 2.17 -9.52
CA THR A 73 -4.71 1.98 -9.00
C THR A 73 -4.73 2.05 -7.48
N PHE A 74 -3.66 1.59 -6.83
CA PHE A 74 -3.57 1.69 -5.37
C PHE A 74 -3.73 3.13 -4.87
N ALA A 75 -3.07 4.10 -5.51
CA ALA A 75 -3.21 5.53 -5.15
C ALA A 75 -4.66 6.05 -5.24
N ARG A 76 -5.42 5.64 -6.26
CA ARG A 76 -6.84 6.02 -6.39
C ARG A 76 -7.71 5.33 -5.34
N PHE A 77 -7.41 4.07 -5.04
CA PHE A 77 -8.05 3.35 -3.94
C PHE A 77 -7.81 4.02 -2.58
N GLU A 78 -6.59 4.46 -2.30
CA GLU A 78 -6.24 5.18 -1.06
C GLU A 78 -7.03 6.49 -0.92
N VAL A 79 -7.17 7.26 -1.99
CA VAL A 79 -8.00 8.50 -2.00
C VAL A 79 -9.46 8.16 -1.67
N LEU A 80 -10.08 7.19 -2.34
CA LEU A 80 -11.47 6.79 -2.09
C LEU A 80 -11.67 6.29 -0.66
N THR A 81 -10.75 5.48 -0.17
CA THR A 81 -10.78 4.92 1.18
C THR A 81 -10.63 6.01 2.23
N LEU A 82 -9.67 6.92 2.04
CA LEU A 82 -9.48 8.08 2.93
C LEU A 82 -10.74 8.95 2.99
N LEU A 83 -11.37 9.25 1.86
CA LEU A 83 -12.63 10.00 1.82
C LEU A 83 -13.74 9.23 2.54
N SER A 84 -13.82 7.91 2.38
CA SER A 84 -14.84 7.08 3.01
C SER A 84 -14.77 7.06 4.54
N PHE A 85 -13.60 7.30 5.11
CA PHE A 85 -13.38 7.39 6.57
C PHE A 85 -13.71 8.75 7.15
N THR A 86 -13.94 9.76 6.31
CA THR A 86 -14.37 11.08 6.81
C THR A 86 -15.87 11.10 7.06
N ARG A 87 -16.29 11.86 8.08
CA ARG A 87 -17.71 11.95 8.48
C ARG A 87 -18.62 12.36 7.30
N GLU A 88 -18.16 13.28 6.46
CA GLU A 88 -18.95 13.85 5.37
C GLU A 88 -18.56 13.31 3.99
N GLY A 89 -17.60 12.39 3.92
CA GLY A 89 -17.13 11.84 2.63
C GLY A 89 -16.34 12.84 1.81
N ARG A 90 -15.79 13.90 2.41
CA ARG A 90 -15.09 14.97 1.67
C ARG A 90 -13.85 15.48 2.40
N LEU A 91 -12.86 15.94 1.62
CA LEU A 91 -11.63 16.58 2.11
C LEU A 91 -11.08 17.58 1.07
N PRO A 92 -10.42 18.66 1.53
CA PRO A 92 -9.58 19.46 0.65
C PRO A 92 -8.45 18.64 0.03
N LEU A 93 -8.14 18.89 -1.27
CA LEU A 93 -7.09 18.17 -1.99
C LEU A 93 -5.74 18.25 -1.27
N GLY A 94 -5.38 19.41 -0.72
CA GLY A 94 -4.16 19.58 0.05
C GLY A 94 -4.10 18.66 1.30
N LYS A 95 -5.24 18.48 1.99
CA LYS A 95 -5.30 17.57 3.15
C LYS A 95 -5.20 16.08 2.74
N ILE A 96 -5.66 15.73 1.55
CA ILE A 96 -5.47 14.38 1.00
C ILE A 96 -3.96 14.13 0.79
N GLY A 97 -3.25 15.07 0.16
CA GLY A 97 -1.82 14.95 -0.08
C GLY A 97 -1.01 14.78 1.21
N VAL A 98 -1.28 15.59 2.22
CA VAL A 98 -0.63 15.49 3.53
C VAL A 98 -0.89 14.13 4.18
N ARG A 99 -2.15 13.64 4.17
CA ARG A 99 -2.49 12.38 4.83
C ARG A 99 -1.97 11.14 4.12
N LEU A 100 -1.88 11.18 2.79
CA LEU A 100 -1.34 10.08 1.98
C LEU A 100 0.16 10.24 1.74
N GLN A 101 0.77 11.34 2.18
CA GLN A 101 2.19 11.65 2.01
C GLN A 101 2.62 11.63 0.54
N VAL A 102 1.78 12.18 -0.34
CA VAL A 102 2.02 12.24 -1.79
C VAL A 102 2.06 13.68 -2.29
N HIS A 103 2.82 13.89 -3.35
CA HIS A 103 2.94 15.20 -3.96
C HIS A 103 1.57 15.73 -4.44
N PRO A 104 1.27 17.05 -4.33
CA PRO A 104 -0.01 17.65 -4.75
C PRO A 104 -0.42 17.30 -6.18
N ALA A 105 0.52 17.24 -7.13
CA ALA A 105 0.24 16.82 -8.50
C ALA A 105 -0.29 15.39 -8.61
N SER A 106 0.19 14.48 -7.75
CA SER A 106 -0.30 13.08 -7.69
C SER A 106 -1.73 13.02 -7.20
N VAL A 107 -2.09 13.84 -6.20
CA VAL A 107 -3.48 13.97 -5.71
C VAL A 107 -4.38 14.49 -6.82
N THR A 108 -3.97 15.59 -7.48
CA THR A 108 -4.75 16.18 -8.58
C THR A 108 -5.02 15.14 -9.67
N ASN A 109 -3.99 14.44 -10.14
CA ASN A 109 -4.15 13.38 -11.15
C ASN A 109 -5.07 12.24 -10.68
N ALA A 110 -4.91 11.77 -9.44
CA ALA A 110 -5.77 10.72 -8.90
C ALA A 110 -7.24 11.18 -8.85
N VAL A 111 -7.50 12.39 -8.37
CA VAL A 111 -8.85 12.97 -8.28
C VAL A 111 -9.44 13.24 -9.67
N ASP A 112 -8.66 13.72 -10.65
CA ASP A 112 -9.10 13.87 -12.05
C ASP A 112 -9.64 12.56 -12.63
N ARG A 113 -8.90 11.48 -12.41
CA ARG A 113 -9.29 10.15 -12.88
C ARG A 113 -10.52 9.62 -12.16
N LEU A 114 -10.63 9.83 -10.85
CA LEU A 114 -11.79 9.42 -10.05
C LEU A 114 -13.03 10.23 -10.40
N GLU A 115 -12.88 11.50 -10.75
CA GLU A 115 -13.97 12.37 -11.21
C GLU A 115 -14.47 11.93 -12.59
N ALA A 116 -13.55 11.64 -13.51
CA ALA A 116 -13.90 11.09 -14.83
C ALA A 116 -14.64 9.73 -14.75
N GLN A 117 -14.37 8.95 -13.69
CA GLN A 117 -15.06 7.69 -13.39
C GLN A 117 -16.38 7.88 -12.63
N GLY A 118 -16.74 9.11 -12.22
CA GLY A 118 -17.94 9.40 -11.44
C GLY A 118 -17.86 8.98 -9.96
N PHE A 119 -16.66 8.64 -9.44
CA PHE A 119 -16.49 8.20 -8.06
C PHE A 119 -16.26 9.35 -7.07
N VAL A 120 -15.85 10.49 -7.59
CA VAL A 120 -15.61 11.73 -6.84
C VAL A 120 -16.19 12.88 -7.66
N VAL A 121 -16.64 13.94 -6.99
CA VAL A 121 -16.92 15.25 -7.60
C VAL A 121 -16.09 16.31 -6.91
N ARG A 122 -15.79 17.39 -7.64
CA ARG A 122 -15.12 18.56 -7.07
C ARG A 122 -16.14 19.61 -6.65
N GLU A 123 -15.94 20.16 -5.46
CA GLU A 123 -16.72 21.28 -4.93
C GLU A 123 -15.80 22.40 -4.47
N ALA A 124 -16.28 23.65 -4.56
CA ALA A 124 -15.59 24.77 -3.94
C ALA A 124 -15.66 24.65 -2.42
N HIS A 125 -14.55 24.98 -1.73
CA HIS A 125 -14.58 25.01 -0.27
C HIS A 125 -15.44 26.20 0.22
N PRO A 126 -16.35 26.00 1.19
CA PRO A 126 -17.36 26.99 1.56
C PRO A 126 -16.75 28.30 2.12
N THR A 127 -15.58 28.25 2.71
CA THR A 127 -14.93 29.41 3.39
C THR A 127 -13.54 29.72 2.84
N ASP A 128 -12.92 28.85 2.03
CA ASP A 128 -11.60 29.08 1.44
C ASP A 128 -11.68 28.97 -0.09
N ARG A 129 -11.74 30.10 -0.76
CA ARG A 129 -11.84 30.19 -2.23
C ARG A 129 -10.65 29.58 -2.99
N ARG A 130 -9.54 29.31 -2.29
CA ARG A 130 -8.34 28.70 -2.89
C ARG A 130 -8.35 27.19 -2.79
N ALA A 131 -9.21 26.63 -1.96
CA ALA A 131 -9.28 25.20 -1.72
C ALA A 131 -10.40 24.56 -2.55
N THR A 132 -10.10 23.40 -3.12
CA THR A 132 -11.06 22.51 -3.78
C THR A 132 -11.25 21.27 -2.89
N LEU A 133 -12.51 20.89 -2.69
CA LEU A 133 -12.89 19.67 -2.02
C LEU A 133 -13.02 18.53 -3.04
N ALA A 134 -12.51 17.37 -2.71
CA ALA A 134 -12.91 16.10 -3.32
C ALA A 134 -14.06 15.52 -2.47
N VAL A 135 -15.18 15.22 -3.08
CA VAL A 135 -16.40 14.70 -2.44
C VAL A 135 -16.71 13.33 -3.00
N LEU A 136 -16.82 12.34 -2.14
CA LEU A 136 -17.08 10.95 -2.47
C LEU A 136 -18.55 10.78 -2.90
N THR A 137 -18.78 10.27 -4.10
CA THR A 137 -20.13 9.94 -4.58
C THR A 137 -20.64 8.63 -3.95
N THR A 138 -21.93 8.33 -4.14
CA THR A 138 -22.52 7.04 -3.75
C THR A 138 -21.83 5.87 -4.44
N ASP A 139 -21.50 6.03 -5.73
CA ASP A 139 -20.80 5.01 -6.51
C ASP A 139 -19.35 4.85 -6.06
N GLY A 140 -18.66 5.98 -5.81
CA GLY A 140 -17.32 5.96 -5.22
C GLY A 140 -17.28 5.24 -3.88
N ARG A 141 -18.26 5.46 -3.01
CA ARG A 141 -18.38 4.76 -1.72
C ARG A 141 -18.61 3.26 -1.90
N ARG A 142 -19.45 2.88 -2.86
CA ARG A 142 -19.72 1.47 -3.19
C ARG A 142 -18.47 0.77 -3.70
N VAL A 143 -17.71 1.41 -4.60
CA VAL A 143 -16.49 0.88 -5.17
C VAL A 143 -15.40 0.79 -4.09
N ALA A 144 -15.18 1.84 -3.29
CA ALA A 144 -14.22 1.82 -2.19
C ALA A 144 -14.47 0.65 -1.22
N LYS A 145 -15.74 0.42 -0.84
CA LYS A 145 -16.11 -0.69 0.06
C LYS A 145 -15.81 -2.06 -0.56
N ARG A 146 -16.14 -2.26 -1.84
CA ARG A 146 -15.92 -3.54 -2.55
C ARG A 146 -14.42 -3.81 -2.75
N ALA A 147 -13.68 -2.82 -3.24
CA ALA A 147 -12.23 -2.91 -3.42
C ALA A 147 -11.52 -3.12 -2.08
N GLY A 148 -11.92 -2.40 -1.03
CA GLY A 148 -11.38 -2.58 0.32
C GLY A 148 -11.63 -3.99 0.87
N LYS A 149 -12.82 -4.56 0.63
CA LYS A 149 -13.08 -5.95 1.02
C LYS A 149 -12.13 -6.92 0.31
N VAL A 150 -11.92 -6.76 -0.99
CA VAL A 150 -11.01 -7.62 -1.76
C VAL A 150 -9.57 -7.52 -1.23
N LEU A 151 -9.07 -6.31 -0.97
CA LEU A 151 -7.72 -6.13 -0.43
C LEU A 151 -7.59 -6.67 1.00
N ASN A 152 -8.61 -6.51 1.83
CA ASN A 152 -8.62 -7.10 3.17
C ASN A 152 -8.53 -8.63 3.10
N ASP A 153 -9.37 -9.26 2.29
CA ASP A 153 -9.46 -10.71 2.20
C ASP A 153 -8.24 -11.34 1.48
N GLU A 154 -7.65 -10.63 0.50
CA GLU A 154 -6.67 -11.20 -0.43
C GLU A 154 -5.23 -10.70 -0.21
N VAL A 155 -5.02 -9.69 0.65
CA VAL A 155 -3.70 -9.12 0.95
C VAL A 155 -3.51 -8.91 2.44
N PHE A 156 -4.35 -8.06 3.07
CA PHE A 156 -4.04 -7.57 4.41
C PHE A 156 -4.26 -8.60 5.52
N SER A 157 -5.26 -9.50 5.37
CA SER A 157 -5.56 -10.54 6.36
C SER A 157 -4.79 -11.84 6.14
N ILE A 158 -4.02 -11.97 5.05
CA ILE A 158 -3.37 -13.23 4.68
C ILE A 158 -1.85 -13.10 4.58
N MET A 159 -1.26 -12.20 5.34
CA MET A 159 0.21 -12.07 5.40
C MET A 159 0.84 -13.43 5.75
N PRO A 160 1.93 -13.84 5.04
CA PRO A 160 2.65 -15.09 5.33
C PRO A 160 3.57 -14.95 6.56
N LEU A 161 3.10 -14.22 7.56
CA LEU A 161 3.77 -13.89 8.82
C LEU A 161 2.79 -14.10 9.96
N SER A 162 3.28 -14.53 11.12
CA SER A 162 2.46 -14.53 12.34
C SER A 162 2.12 -13.09 12.78
N ASP A 163 1.07 -12.94 13.58
CA ASP A 163 0.66 -11.64 14.12
C ASP A 163 1.79 -10.90 14.85
N ARG A 164 2.69 -11.65 15.50
CA ARG A 164 3.87 -11.08 16.16
C ARG A 164 4.85 -10.51 15.15
N GLU A 165 5.14 -11.23 14.08
CA GLU A 165 6.07 -10.81 13.02
C GLU A 165 5.51 -9.63 12.24
N VAL A 166 4.20 -9.62 11.96
CA VAL A 166 3.53 -8.46 11.33
C VAL A 166 3.70 -7.21 12.18
N ARG A 167 3.49 -7.30 13.51
CA ARG A 167 3.71 -6.17 14.43
C ARG A 167 5.17 -5.75 14.52
N GLN A 168 6.11 -6.69 14.48
CA GLN A 168 7.55 -6.40 14.47
C GLN A 168 7.95 -5.67 13.19
N LEU A 169 7.52 -6.16 12.03
CA LEU A 169 7.76 -5.52 10.73
C LEU A 169 7.23 -4.09 10.71
N PHE A 170 5.97 -3.89 11.14
CA PHE A 170 5.39 -2.55 11.24
C PHE A 170 6.22 -1.63 12.13
N THR A 171 6.66 -2.11 13.30
CA THR A 171 7.48 -1.33 14.25
C THR A 171 8.82 -0.94 13.67
N LEU A 172 9.50 -1.86 12.97
CA LEU A 172 10.79 -1.58 12.33
C LEU A 172 10.66 -0.57 11.19
N LEU A 173 9.67 -0.75 10.32
CA LEU A 173 9.39 0.19 9.23
C LEU A 173 8.97 1.56 9.75
N ARG A 174 8.16 1.61 10.84
CA ARG A 174 7.81 2.87 11.50
C ARG A 174 9.05 3.60 12.01
N LYS A 175 10.00 2.89 12.63
CA LYS A 175 11.26 3.47 13.11
C LYS A 175 12.10 4.04 11.97
N LEU A 176 12.21 3.34 10.84
CA LEU A 176 12.91 3.84 9.65
C LEU A 176 12.25 5.12 9.10
N ARG A 177 10.93 5.13 9.00
CA ARG A 177 10.16 6.27 8.50
C ARG A 177 10.29 7.49 9.41
N ALA A 178 10.22 7.30 10.72
CA ALA A 178 10.42 8.39 11.69
C ALA A 178 11.85 8.97 11.59
N ALA A 179 12.87 8.13 11.46
CA ALA A 179 14.26 8.58 11.29
C ALA A 179 14.48 9.36 9.98
N ALA A 180 13.67 9.08 8.95
CA ALA A 180 13.66 9.82 7.68
C ALA A 180 12.84 11.14 7.74
N GLY A 181 12.21 11.47 8.86
CA GLY A 181 11.36 12.66 9.00
C GLY A 181 10.00 12.55 8.31
N ASP A 182 9.52 11.34 8.10
CA ASP A 182 8.25 11.06 7.43
C ASP A 182 7.04 11.50 8.28
N PHE A 183 7.21 11.57 9.59
CA PHE A 183 6.24 12.08 10.58
C PHE A 183 6.94 12.38 11.90
N ASP A 184 6.32 13.22 12.74
CA ASP A 184 6.76 13.46 14.12
C ASP A 184 6.53 12.21 14.97
N GLY A 185 7.58 11.70 15.59
CA GLY A 185 7.61 10.41 16.30
C GLY A 185 6.95 10.38 17.66
#